data_0f9db95387feaa06df3292bc7cb5f0cb
#
_entry.id   0f9db95387feaa06df3292bc7cb5f0cb
#
_cell.length_a   1.000
_cell.length_b   1.000
_cell.length_c   1.000
_cell.angle_alpha   90.00
_cell.angle_beta   90.00
_cell.angle_gamma   90.00
#
_symmetry.space_group_name_H-M   'P 1'
#
loop_
_entity.id
_entity.type
_entity.pdbx_description
1 polymer ?
#
loop_
_entity_poly.entity_id
_entity_poly.type
_entity_poly.pdbx_seq_one_letter_code
_entity_poly.pdbx_strand_id
1 'polypeptide(L)'
;IVNPTKKKFSETVIDDHFYELMRMYSNALERENTLLFVMGFSFADEHILSITQRALKTNPTLLVVIYAYDKDAYDSYKSMFSETPNVKILSNIQYAADDKGKEHSIIEKYDFTAIIKQHTEVRDLIPLTFDYVR
;
A
#
# COMPACT_ATOMS: atom_id res chain seq x y z
N ILE A 1 38.58 -11.32 -16.59
CA ILE A 1 37.82 -10.80 -17.74
C ILE A 1 36.43 -11.44 -17.68
N VAL A 2 35.42 -10.64 -17.39
CA VAL A 2 34.04 -11.12 -17.40
C VAL A 2 33.60 -11.38 -18.82
N ASN A 3 33.21 -12.63 -19.12
CA ASN A 3 32.70 -12.99 -20.42
C ASN A 3 31.41 -12.20 -20.71
N PRO A 4 31.34 -11.32 -21.72
CA PRO A 4 30.17 -10.52 -22.04
C PRO A 4 28.90 -11.34 -22.27
N THR A 5 29.03 -12.58 -22.76
CA THR A 5 27.92 -13.48 -23.03
C THR A 5 27.27 -13.99 -21.73
N LYS A 6 28.05 -14.28 -20.68
CA LYS A 6 27.52 -14.67 -19.36
C LYS A 6 26.80 -13.54 -18.67
N LYS A 7 27.33 -12.31 -18.78
CA LYS A 7 26.70 -11.13 -18.20
C LYS A 7 25.35 -10.85 -18.86
N LYS A 8 25.28 -10.86 -20.20
CA LYS A 8 24.03 -10.68 -20.94
C LYS A 8 23.01 -11.76 -20.63
N PHE A 9 23.42 -13.01 -20.52
CA PHE A 9 22.53 -14.11 -20.14
C PHE A 9 21.96 -13.92 -18.73
N SER A 10 22.80 -13.55 -17.76
CA SER A 10 22.37 -13.25 -16.38
C SER A 10 21.40 -12.07 -16.32
N GLU A 11 21.67 -11.00 -17.04
CA GLU A 11 20.77 -9.83 -17.13
C GLU A 11 19.43 -10.22 -17.76
N THR A 12 19.43 -11.00 -18.83
CA THR A 12 18.21 -11.47 -19.50
C THR A 12 17.36 -12.36 -18.58
N VAL A 13 17.97 -13.25 -17.80
CA VAL A 13 17.24 -14.10 -16.84
C VAL A 13 16.63 -13.26 -15.71
N ILE A 14 17.34 -12.25 -15.21
CA ILE A 14 16.83 -11.32 -14.19
C ILE A 14 15.67 -10.53 -14.76
N ASP A 15 15.78 -10.01 -15.98
CA ASP A 15 14.73 -9.24 -16.64
C ASP A 15 13.48 -10.10 -16.87
N ASP A 16 13.64 -11.32 -17.36
CA ASP A 16 12.52 -12.25 -17.56
C ASP A 16 11.80 -12.55 -16.25
N HIS A 17 12.54 -12.75 -15.17
CA HIS A 17 11.97 -12.98 -13.84
C HIS A 17 11.23 -11.73 -13.32
N PHE A 18 11.80 -10.55 -13.51
CA PHE A 18 11.16 -9.29 -13.16
C PHE A 18 9.85 -9.09 -13.91
N TYR A 19 9.83 -9.30 -15.23
CA TYR A 19 8.61 -9.21 -16.04
C TYR A 19 7.56 -10.22 -15.62
N GLU A 20 7.95 -11.42 -15.27
CA GLU A 20 7.04 -12.44 -14.76
C GLU A 20 6.38 -12.01 -13.43
N LEU A 21 7.17 -11.47 -12.50
CA LEU A 21 6.64 -10.92 -11.24
C LEU A 21 5.69 -9.76 -11.46
N MET A 22 6.01 -8.85 -12.39
CA MET A 22 5.13 -7.73 -12.76
C MET A 22 3.82 -8.24 -13.38
N ARG A 23 3.88 -9.26 -14.20
CA ARG A 23 2.71 -9.89 -14.81
C ARG A 23 1.83 -10.55 -13.75
N MET A 24 2.43 -11.29 -12.81
CA MET A 24 1.69 -11.91 -11.69
C MET A 24 1.02 -10.86 -10.81
N TYR A 25 1.72 -9.77 -10.52
CA TYR A 25 1.19 -8.66 -9.76
C TYR A 25 -0.01 -8.01 -10.47
N SER A 26 0.15 -7.68 -11.75
CA SER A 26 -0.95 -7.13 -12.56
C SER A 26 -2.17 -8.05 -12.59
N ASN A 27 -1.96 -9.33 -12.84
CA ASN A 27 -3.05 -10.32 -12.88
C ASN A 27 -3.75 -10.46 -11.52
N ALA A 28 -3.01 -10.37 -10.42
CA ALA A 28 -3.61 -10.42 -9.09
C ALA A 28 -4.53 -9.22 -8.83
N LEU A 29 -4.16 -8.03 -9.27
CA LEU A 29 -4.96 -6.81 -9.11
C LEU A 29 -6.19 -6.75 -10.04
N GLU A 30 -6.22 -7.53 -11.12
CA GLU A 30 -7.35 -7.60 -12.04
C GLU A 30 -8.49 -8.52 -11.54
N ARG A 31 -8.24 -9.31 -10.52
CA ARG A 31 -9.27 -10.18 -9.93
C ARG A 31 -10.34 -9.37 -9.22
N GLU A 32 -11.58 -9.81 -9.36
CA GLU A 32 -12.70 -9.21 -8.64
C GLU A 32 -12.55 -9.35 -7.11
N ASN A 33 -13.02 -8.35 -6.39
CA ASN A 33 -13.02 -8.32 -4.92
C ASN A 33 -11.62 -8.49 -4.31
N THR A 34 -10.62 -7.88 -4.94
CA THR A 34 -9.24 -7.91 -4.47
C THR A 34 -8.98 -6.77 -3.48
N LEU A 35 -8.28 -7.11 -2.40
CA LEU A 35 -7.82 -6.18 -1.39
C LEU A 35 -6.29 -6.20 -1.37
N LEU A 36 -5.69 -5.05 -1.63
CA LEU A 36 -4.24 -4.86 -1.59
C LEU A 36 -3.86 -4.04 -0.36
N PHE A 37 -3.06 -4.62 0.52
CA PHE A 37 -2.45 -3.90 1.63
C PHE A 37 -1.02 -3.48 1.26
N VAL A 38 -0.71 -2.22 1.46
CA VAL A 38 0.61 -1.63 1.19
C VAL A 38 1.23 -1.14 2.49
N MET A 39 2.35 -1.72 2.87
CA MET A 39 3.10 -1.38 4.08
C MET A 39 4.58 -1.24 3.73
N GLY A 40 5.21 -0.11 4.09
CA GLY A 40 6.64 0.10 3.88
C GLY A 40 7.09 0.16 2.43
N PHE A 41 6.19 0.46 1.49
CA PHE A 41 6.48 0.55 0.06
C PHE A 41 6.10 1.93 -0.47
N SER A 42 7.07 2.65 -1.04
CA SER A 42 6.92 4.07 -1.40
C SER A 42 6.33 4.32 -2.79
N PHE A 43 6.14 3.29 -3.62
CA PHE A 43 5.81 3.41 -5.05
C PHE A 43 6.83 4.23 -5.86
N ALA A 44 8.10 4.22 -5.44
CA ALA A 44 9.18 4.84 -6.20
C ALA A 44 9.45 4.13 -7.54
N ASP A 45 9.08 2.87 -7.66
CA ASP A 45 9.09 2.13 -8.91
C ASP A 45 7.90 2.54 -9.78
N GLU A 46 8.19 3.22 -10.90
CA GLU A 46 7.18 3.74 -11.81
C GLU A 46 6.34 2.64 -12.47
N HIS A 47 6.91 1.44 -12.68
CA HIS A 47 6.19 0.32 -13.27
C HIS A 47 5.13 -0.21 -12.32
N ILE A 48 5.48 -0.40 -11.05
CA ILE A 48 4.54 -0.85 -10.01
C ILE A 48 3.45 0.20 -9.78
N LEU A 49 3.82 1.46 -9.71
CA LEU A 49 2.86 2.56 -9.59
C LEU A 49 1.88 2.58 -10.77
N SER A 50 2.39 2.50 -11.99
CA SER A 50 1.58 2.51 -13.22
C SER A 50 0.61 1.31 -13.28
N ILE A 51 1.08 0.12 -12.95
CA ILE A 51 0.24 -1.09 -12.89
C ILE A 51 -0.88 -0.91 -11.86
N THR A 52 -0.55 -0.41 -10.68
CA THR A 52 -1.52 -0.17 -9.60
C THR A 52 -2.56 0.86 -9.99
N GLN A 53 -2.14 1.99 -10.54
CA GLN A 53 -3.06 3.05 -11.00
C GLN A 53 -3.98 2.58 -12.13
N ARG A 54 -3.45 1.80 -13.07
CA ARG A 54 -4.24 1.21 -14.14
C ARG A 54 -5.28 0.23 -13.60
N ALA A 55 -4.87 -0.67 -12.71
CA ALA A 55 -5.76 -1.64 -12.09
C ALA A 55 -6.91 -0.96 -11.32
N LEU A 56 -6.61 0.11 -10.58
CA LEU A 56 -7.62 0.90 -9.86
C LEU A 56 -8.67 1.53 -10.79
N LYS A 57 -8.28 1.89 -12.02
CA LYS A 57 -9.20 2.44 -13.03
C LYS A 57 -10.05 1.36 -13.69
N THR A 58 -9.49 0.18 -13.91
CA THR A 58 -10.15 -0.89 -14.68
C THR A 58 -10.90 -1.88 -13.80
N ASN A 59 -10.53 -2.01 -12.54
CA ASN A 59 -11.18 -2.92 -11.59
C ASN A 59 -11.85 -2.13 -10.44
N PRO A 60 -13.15 -1.84 -10.54
CA PRO A 60 -13.87 -1.06 -9.53
C PRO A 60 -14.02 -1.80 -8.20
N THR A 61 -13.81 -3.12 -8.17
CA THR A 61 -13.87 -3.94 -6.95
C THR A 61 -12.52 -4.09 -6.25
N LEU A 62 -11.46 -3.52 -6.81
CA LEU A 62 -10.16 -3.45 -6.15
C LEU A 62 -10.16 -2.35 -5.09
N LEU A 63 -9.80 -2.70 -3.88
CA LEU A 63 -9.55 -1.75 -2.79
C LEU A 63 -8.08 -1.80 -2.39
N VAL A 64 -7.42 -0.65 -2.39
CA VAL A 64 -6.03 -0.50 -1.95
C VAL A 64 -6.00 0.23 -0.61
N VAL A 65 -5.37 -0.39 0.37
CA VAL A 65 -5.19 0.18 1.72
C VAL A 65 -3.71 0.42 1.94
N ILE A 66 -3.32 1.67 2.08
CA ILE A 66 -1.93 2.09 2.23
C ILE A 66 -1.72 2.61 3.64
N TYR A 67 -0.71 2.07 4.33
CA TYR A 67 -0.30 2.54 5.65
C TYR A 67 0.83 3.55 5.50
N ALA A 68 0.54 4.83 5.75
CA ALA A 68 1.52 5.89 5.70
C ALA A 68 2.30 5.96 7.03
N TYR A 69 3.63 5.83 6.93
CA TYR A 69 4.52 5.82 8.08
C TYR A 69 4.56 7.17 8.82
N ASP A 70 4.58 8.26 8.05
CA ASP A 70 4.63 9.62 8.54
C ASP A 70 3.82 10.57 7.63
N LYS A 71 3.89 11.87 7.93
CA LYS A 71 3.18 12.89 7.16
C LYS A 71 3.67 12.98 5.71
N ASP A 72 4.98 12.91 5.50
CA ASP A 72 5.56 13.03 4.17
C ASP A 72 5.13 11.87 3.28
N ALA A 73 5.12 10.66 3.82
CA ALA A 73 4.59 9.48 3.14
C ALA A 73 3.09 9.63 2.85
N TYR A 74 2.31 10.12 3.80
CA TYR A 74 0.88 10.38 3.62
C TYR A 74 0.61 11.36 2.49
N ASP A 75 1.29 12.50 2.49
CA ASP A 75 1.13 13.53 1.47
C ASP A 75 1.56 13.02 0.08
N SER A 76 2.62 12.22 0.03
CA SER A 76 3.11 11.57 -1.19
C SER A 76 2.07 10.60 -1.77
N TYR A 77 1.53 9.70 -0.97
CA TYR A 77 0.49 8.76 -1.42
C TYR A 77 -0.79 9.48 -1.84
N LYS A 78 -1.18 10.50 -1.11
CA LYS A 78 -2.34 11.31 -1.44
C LYS A 78 -2.19 12.00 -2.79
N SER A 79 -0.99 12.49 -3.11
CA SER A 79 -0.68 13.04 -4.43
C SER A 79 -0.72 12.00 -5.54
N MET A 80 -0.16 10.81 -5.32
CA MET A 80 -0.14 9.72 -6.31
C MET A 80 -1.53 9.17 -6.64
N PHE A 81 -2.46 9.18 -5.68
CA PHE A 81 -3.80 8.58 -5.78
C PHE A 81 -4.93 9.58 -5.53
N SER A 82 -4.73 10.86 -5.83
CA SER A 82 -5.61 11.96 -5.45
C SER A 82 -7.06 11.85 -5.93
N GLU A 83 -7.29 11.20 -7.05
CA GLU A 83 -8.61 11.08 -7.68
C GLU A 83 -9.15 9.64 -7.69
N THR A 84 -8.66 8.80 -6.81
CA THR A 84 -8.97 7.38 -6.82
C THR A 84 -9.81 7.00 -5.60
N PRO A 85 -11.15 6.80 -5.74
CA PRO A 85 -12.04 6.58 -4.59
C PRO A 85 -11.81 5.23 -3.89
N ASN A 86 -11.23 4.25 -4.56
CA ASN A 86 -10.95 2.91 -4.04
C ASN A 86 -9.52 2.77 -3.45
N VAL A 87 -8.94 3.89 -3.03
CA VAL A 87 -7.70 3.93 -2.24
C VAL A 87 -8.00 4.51 -0.87
N LYS A 88 -7.57 3.81 0.19
CA LYS A 88 -7.62 4.27 1.58
C LYS A 88 -6.20 4.45 2.08
N ILE A 89 -5.85 5.66 2.49
CA ILE A 89 -4.56 5.96 3.09
C ILE A 89 -4.78 6.11 4.60
N LEU A 90 -4.19 5.20 5.36
CA LEU A 90 -4.25 5.19 6.81
C LEU A 90 -2.98 5.79 7.38
N SER A 91 -3.14 6.63 8.39
CA SER A 91 -2.02 7.24 9.11
C SER A 91 -2.39 7.38 10.58
N ASN A 92 -1.38 7.42 11.43
CA ASN A 92 -1.57 7.66 12.86
C ASN A 92 -1.60 9.17 13.12
N ILE A 93 -2.61 9.84 12.58
CA ILE A 93 -2.82 11.28 12.77
C ILE A 93 -3.61 11.47 14.06
N GLN A 94 -2.96 12.02 15.07
CA GLN A 94 -3.65 12.51 16.26
C GLN A 94 -3.89 14.01 16.11
N TYR A 95 -5.12 14.43 16.36
CA TYR A 95 -5.47 15.84 16.43
C TYR A 95 -5.35 16.30 17.88
N ALA A 96 -4.40 17.17 18.14
CA ALA A 96 -4.29 17.86 19.42
C ALA A 96 -4.72 19.32 19.25
N ALA A 97 -5.61 19.80 20.11
CA ALA A 97 -5.94 21.21 20.17
C ALA A 97 -4.87 21.93 21.01
N ASP A 98 -4.39 23.07 20.53
CA ASP A 98 -3.54 23.94 21.34
C ASP A 98 -4.39 24.73 22.39
N ASP A 99 -3.71 25.42 23.31
CA ASP A 99 -4.35 26.22 24.36
C ASP A 99 -5.27 27.34 23.81
N LYS A 100 -5.27 27.56 22.49
CA LYS A 100 -6.12 28.53 21.78
C LYS A 100 -7.24 27.86 20.97
N GLY A 101 -7.42 26.55 21.11
CA GLY A 101 -8.42 25.77 20.38
C GLY A 101 -8.12 25.55 18.91
N LYS A 102 -6.89 25.80 18.44
CA LYS A 102 -6.47 25.53 17.09
C LYS A 102 -5.99 24.08 16.97
N GLU A 103 -6.66 23.30 16.14
CA GLU A 103 -6.29 21.92 15.90
C GLU A 103 -4.95 21.83 15.17
N HIS A 104 -4.00 21.14 15.78
CA HIS A 104 -2.76 20.74 15.16
C HIS A 104 -2.75 19.23 14.94
N SER A 105 -2.44 18.80 13.75
CA SER A 105 -2.23 17.37 13.48
C SER A 105 -0.84 16.97 13.92
N ILE A 106 -0.74 16.12 14.93
CA ILE A 106 0.49 15.43 15.31
C ILE A 106 0.45 14.07 14.61
N ILE A 107 1.38 13.86 13.69
CA ILE A 107 1.53 12.56 13.05
C ILE A 107 2.61 11.80 13.81
N GLU A 108 2.19 10.83 14.61
CA GLU A 108 3.10 9.84 15.16
C GLU A 108 3.51 8.83 14.09
N LYS A 109 4.71 8.28 14.23
CA LYS A 109 5.21 7.24 13.34
C LYS A 109 4.29 6.03 13.38
N TYR A 110 3.77 5.66 12.22
CA TYR A 110 2.89 4.52 12.05
C TYR A 110 3.70 3.32 11.58
N ASP A 111 4.45 2.75 12.50
CA ASP A 111 5.24 1.56 12.25
C ASP A 111 4.40 0.27 12.28
N PHE A 112 5.03 -0.83 11.96
CA PHE A 112 4.37 -2.14 11.91
C PHE A 112 3.77 -2.54 13.27
N THR A 113 4.41 -2.17 14.37
CA THR A 113 3.92 -2.43 15.73
C THR A 113 2.61 -1.69 16.01
N ALA A 114 2.53 -0.41 15.63
CA ALA A 114 1.33 0.41 15.76
C ALA A 114 0.17 -0.14 14.91
N ILE A 115 0.45 -0.60 13.69
CA ILE A 115 -0.52 -1.22 12.80
C ILE A 115 -1.10 -2.50 13.44
N ILE A 116 -0.24 -3.38 13.92
CA ILE A 116 -0.69 -4.62 14.60
C ILE A 116 -1.54 -4.32 15.82
N LYS A 117 -1.11 -3.38 16.65
CA LYS A 117 -1.86 -2.97 17.85
C LYS A 117 -3.26 -2.47 17.49
N GLN A 118 -3.37 -1.58 16.50
CA GLN A 118 -4.65 -1.06 16.03
C GLN A 118 -5.58 -2.17 15.54
N HIS A 119 -5.07 -3.11 14.75
CA HIS A 119 -5.88 -4.23 14.25
C HIS A 119 -6.29 -5.21 15.37
N THR A 120 -5.46 -5.38 16.38
CA THR A 120 -5.79 -6.18 17.55
C THR A 120 -6.91 -5.53 18.36
N GLU A 121 -6.84 -4.24 18.60
CA GLU A 121 -7.89 -3.48 19.32
C GLU A 121 -9.23 -3.55 18.59
N VAL A 122 -9.25 -3.40 17.26
CA VAL A 122 -10.47 -3.54 16.45
C VAL A 122 -11.03 -4.96 16.52
N ARG A 123 -10.18 -5.97 16.51
CA ARG A 123 -10.59 -7.37 16.67
C ARG A 123 -11.27 -7.62 18.02
N ASP A 124 -10.76 -7.04 19.08
CA ASP A 124 -11.33 -7.18 20.43
C ASP A 124 -12.69 -6.49 20.57
N LEU A 125 -12.95 -5.48 19.73
CA LEU A 125 -14.25 -4.78 19.67
C LEU A 125 -15.34 -5.56 18.89
N ILE A 126 -14.97 -6.56 18.08
CA ILE A 126 -15.91 -7.32 17.23
C ILE A 126 -15.73 -8.83 17.39
N PRO A 127 -15.66 -9.40 18.61
CA PRO A 127 -15.40 -10.83 18.80
C PRO A 127 -16.53 -11.74 18.32
N LEU A 128 -17.75 -11.23 18.23
CA LEU A 128 -18.95 -12.01 17.88
C LEU A 128 -19.19 -12.12 16.37
N THR A 129 -18.60 -11.24 15.56
CA THR A 129 -18.84 -11.23 14.13
C THR A 129 -18.11 -12.36 13.40
N PHE A 130 -16.99 -12.81 13.94
CA PHE A 130 -16.21 -13.91 13.37
C PHE A 130 -16.77 -15.30 13.66
N ASP A 131 -17.52 -15.47 14.73
CA ASP A 131 -18.13 -16.76 15.08
C ASP A 131 -19.32 -17.11 14.19
N TYR A 132 -19.93 -16.12 13.53
CA TYR A 132 -21.02 -16.30 12.57
C TYR A 132 -20.59 -16.67 11.14
N VAL A 133 -19.32 -16.51 10.81
CA VAL A 133 -18.77 -16.74 9.45
C VAL A 133 -18.14 -18.13 9.31
N ARG A 134 -18.20 -18.94 10.34
CA ARG A 134 -17.69 -20.31 10.31
C ARG A 134 -18.68 -21.25 9.62
#